data_12cd67e986cd0302cc97d759b88c09c3
#
_entry.id   12cd67e986cd0302cc97d759b88c09c3
#
_cell.length_a   1.000
_cell.length_b   1.000
_cell.length_c   1.000
_cell.angle_alpha   90.00
_cell.angle_beta   90.00
_cell.angle_gamma   90.00
#
_symmetry.space_group_name_H-M   'P 1'
#
loop_
_entity.id
_entity.type
_entity.pdbx_description
1 polymer ?
#
loop_
_entity_poly.entity_id
_entity_poly.type
_entity_poly.pdbx_seq_one_letter_code
_entity_poly.pdbx_strand_id
1 'polypeptide(L)'
;GSKKPFSILEAFKIMHHTRLDDKRPFGKILGEAVNSSVQTLLMIGGFIIIFSVINKVLFHLHITAFAASLFSSIFVFLDLPQTLSIPFVSGLFEITLGSQLTSQVENVTLMQQAVITSSLLAFGGFSIQAQVASILAETDIRFKPFFLARLLHTLLSGLITWLLFNPIYVGLRNRSQNSNVEETFAASHGKAEEILSFLAQSGPLITLLTLLAYCLLLLHAHRQAHLK
;
A
#
# COMPACT_ATOMS: atom_id res chain seq x y z
N GLY A 1 8.33 -2.02 39.88
CA GLY A 1 7.82 -3.27 39.37
C GLY A 1 8.84 -3.90 38.45
N SER A 2 9.36 -5.08 38.81
CA SER A 2 10.30 -5.89 38.02
C SER A 2 9.67 -6.23 36.67
N LYS A 3 10.19 -5.67 35.58
CA LYS A 3 9.82 -6.07 34.22
C LYS A 3 10.34 -7.49 34.01
N LYS A 4 9.44 -8.48 34.02
CA LYS A 4 9.80 -9.85 33.61
C LYS A 4 10.35 -9.79 32.17
N PRO A 5 11.42 -10.54 31.85
CA PRO A 5 11.94 -10.60 30.50
C PRO A 5 10.85 -11.13 29.56
N PHE A 6 10.72 -10.49 28.39
CA PHE A 6 9.78 -10.89 27.37
C PHE A 6 10.07 -12.33 26.92
N SER A 7 9.12 -13.23 27.14
CA SER A 7 9.20 -14.63 26.70
C SER A 7 8.21 -14.86 25.55
N ILE A 8 8.73 -15.22 24.38
CA ILE A 8 7.91 -15.57 23.20
C ILE A 8 6.95 -16.72 23.53
N LEU A 9 7.41 -17.71 24.28
CA LEU A 9 6.59 -18.85 24.69
C LEU A 9 5.41 -18.43 25.60
N GLU A 10 5.65 -17.46 26.49
CA GLU A 10 4.59 -16.92 27.36
C GLU A 10 3.56 -16.12 26.57
N ALA A 11 4.00 -15.35 25.54
CA ALA A 11 3.11 -14.67 24.63
C ALA A 11 2.22 -15.64 23.85
N PHE A 12 2.77 -16.74 23.32
CA PHE A 12 1.98 -17.79 22.67
C PHE A 12 0.98 -18.48 23.61
N LYS A 13 1.36 -18.74 24.87
CA LYS A 13 0.45 -19.29 25.87
C LYS A 13 -0.72 -18.34 26.15
N ILE A 14 -0.44 -17.06 26.36
CA ILE A 14 -1.49 -16.04 26.59
C ILE A 14 -2.43 -15.97 25.39
N MET A 15 -1.90 -15.90 24.18
CA MET A 15 -2.69 -15.90 22.95
C MET A 15 -3.57 -17.16 22.81
N HIS A 16 -3.03 -18.34 23.15
CA HIS A 16 -3.77 -19.59 23.13
C HIS A 16 -4.89 -19.60 24.17
N HIS A 17 -4.63 -19.15 25.40
CA HIS A 17 -5.66 -19.06 26.45
C HIS A 17 -6.75 -18.06 26.06
N THR A 18 -6.39 -16.87 25.58
CA THR A 18 -7.36 -15.88 25.10
C THR A 18 -8.26 -16.45 24.00
N ARG A 19 -7.71 -17.26 23.10
CA ARG A 19 -8.48 -17.94 22.06
C ARG A 19 -9.44 -18.99 22.62
N LEU A 20 -9.03 -19.73 23.67
CA LEU A 20 -9.89 -20.73 24.33
C LEU A 20 -11.02 -20.09 25.14
N ASP A 21 -10.81 -18.89 25.67
CA ASP A 21 -11.80 -18.12 26.43
C ASP A 21 -12.87 -17.49 25.52
N ASP A 22 -12.57 -17.36 24.22
CA ASP A 22 -13.52 -16.86 23.23
C ASP A 22 -14.55 -17.94 22.87
N LYS A 23 -15.70 -17.87 23.52
CA LYS A 23 -16.82 -18.80 23.34
C LYS A 23 -17.73 -18.50 22.14
N ARG A 24 -17.39 -17.49 21.33
CA ARG A 24 -18.21 -17.12 20.18
C ARG A 24 -18.19 -18.24 19.13
N PRO A 25 -19.34 -18.61 18.53
CA PRO A 25 -19.38 -19.58 17.45
C PRO A 25 -18.60 -19.06 16.23
N PHE A 26 -17.96 -19.96 15.50
CA PHE A 26 -17.10 -19.64 14.35
C PHE A 26 -17.80 -18.74 13.33
N GLY A 27 -19.07 -18.99 13.03
CA GLY A 27 -19.86 -18.15 12.11
C GLY A 27 -19.97 -16.69 12.56
N LYS A 28 -20.09 -16.46 13.88
CA LYS A 28 -20.12 -15.10 14.44
C LYS A 28 -18.77 -14.40 14.30
N ILE A 29 -17.68 -15.10 14.65
CA ILE A 29 -16.31 -14.56 14.50
C ILE A 29 -16.02 -14.20 13.04
N LEU A 30 -16.37 -15.09 12.11
CA LEU A 30 -16.20 -14.85 10.68
C LEU A 30 -17.03 -13.65 10.20
N GLY A 31 -18.30 -13.57 10.61
CA GLY A 31 -19.18 -12.44 10.26
C GLY A 31 -18.67 -11.10 10.79
N GLU A 32 -18.20 -11.06 12.02
CA GLU A 32 -17.59 -9.85 12.61
C GLU A 32 -16.29 -9.47 11.89
N ALA A 33 -15.43 -10.45 11.55
CA ALA A 33 -14.21 -10.21 10.80
C ALA A 33 -14.48 -9.63 9.39
N VAL A 34 -15.45 -10.19 8.66
CA VAL A 34 -15.85 -9.68 7.35
C VAL A 34 -16.40 -8.27 7.46
N ASN A 35 -17.29 -8.00 8.42
CA ASN A 35 -17.87 -6.67 8.61
C ASN A 35 -16.79 -5.63 8.94
N SER A 36 -15.88 -5.95 9.86
CA SER A 36 -14.74 -5.09 10.23
C SER A 36 -13.82 -4.83 9.03
N SER A 37 -13.55 -5.86 8.22
CA SER A 37 -12.74 -5.73 7.01
C SER A 37 -13.38 -4.80 5.98
N VAL A 38 -14.68 -4.92 5.74
CA VAL A 38 -15.43 -4.04 4.83
C VAL A 38 -15.40 -2.60 5.30
N GLN A 39 -15.63 -2.35 6.58
CA GLN A 39 -15.55 -1.00 7.15
C GLN A 39 -14.15 -0.40 6.99
N THR A 40 -13.11 -1.20 7.26
CA THR A 40 -11.72 -0.77 7.07
C THR A 40 -11.42 -0.44 5.61
N LEU A 41 -11.87 -1.26 4.66
CA LEU A 41 -11.70 -1.02 3.22
C LEU A 41 -12.42 0.26 2.76
N LEU A 42 -13.64 0.50 3.25
CA LEU A 42 -14.38 1.73 2.96
C LEU A 42 -13.67 2.98 3.50
N MET A 43 -13.13 2.89 4.70
CA MET A 43 -12.34 3.98 5.31
C MET A 43 -11.07 4.26 4.49
N ILE A 44 -10.31 3.22 4.12
CA ILE A 44 -9.11 3.35 3.29
C ILE A 44 -9.45 3.98 1.94
N GLY A 45 -10.48 3.46 1.25
CA GLY A 45 -10.95 4.00 -0.03
C GLY A 45 -11.37 5.47 0.08
N GLY A 46 -12.08 5.84 1.15
CA GLY A 46 -12.47 7.20 1.45
C GLY A 46 -11.26 8.15 1.58
N PHE A 47 -10.23 7.76 2.32
CA PHE A 47 -9.01 8.55 2.44
C PHE A 47 -8.27 8.68 1.10
N ILE A 48 -8.14 7.61 0.32
CA ILE A 48 -7.51 7.66 -1.01
C ILE A 48 -8.26 8.67 -1.90
N ILE A 49 -9.59 8.62 -1.96
CA ILE A 49 -10.40 9.54 -2.76
C ILE A 49 -10.18 11.00 -2.31
N ILE A 50 -10.31 11.27 -1.00
CA ILE A 50 -10.14 12.62 -0.45
C ILE A 50 -8.75 13.16 -0.78
N PHE A 51 -7.68 12.41 -0.52
CA PHE A 51 -6.32 12.87 -0.78
C PHE A 51 -5.99 12.97 -2.28
N SER A 52 -6.59 12.14 -3.13
CA SER A 52 -6.48 12.29 -4.58
C SER A 52 -7.16 13.57 -5.08
N VAL A 53 -8.33 13.90 -4.54
CA VAL A 53 -9.01 15.16 -4.86
C VAL A 53 -8.20 16.36 -4.37
N ILE A 54 -7.71 16.33 -3.13
CA ILE A 54 -6.83 17.37 -2.57
C ILE A 54 -5.61 17.56 -3.49
N ASN A 55 -4.93 16.47 -3.84
CA ASN A 55 -3.76 16.53 -4.72
C ASN A 55 -4.08 17.17 -6.08
N LYS A 56 -5.23 16.82 -6.68
CA LYS A 56 -5.70 17.42 -7.92
C LYS A 56 -5.96 18.93 -7.78
N VAL A 57 -6.59 19.36 -6.69
CA VAL A 57 -6.84 20.77 -6.39
C VAL A 57 -5.53 21.54 -6.21
N LEU A 58 -4.59 21.00 -5.42
CA LEU A 58 -3.27 21.61 -5.19
C LEU A 58 -2.47 21.72 -6.48
N PHE A 59 -2.59 20.74 -7.38
CA PHE A 59 -1.98 20.82 -8.71
C PHE A 59 -2.55 21.96 -9.56
N HIS A 60 -3.88 22.10 -9.62
CA HIS A 60 -4.53 23.19 -10.35
C HIS A 60 -4.26 24.59 -9.76
N LEU A 61 -4.07 24.67 -8.45
CA LEU A 61 -3.68 25.91 -7.77
C LEU A 61 -2.18 26.22 -7.85
N HIS A 62 -1.39 25.42 -8.59
CA HIS A 62 0.06 25.51 -8.69
C HIS A 62 0.82 25.35 -7.36
N ILE A 63 0.15 24.94 -6.29
CA ILE A 63 0.77 24.69 -4.97
C ILE A 63 1.72 23.50 -5.03
N THR A 64 1.34 22.46 -5.77
CA THR A 64 2.23 21.30 -6.01
C THR A 64 3.51 21.72 -6.71
N ALA A 65 3.45 22.59 -7.72
CA ALA A 65 4.62 23.11 -8.42
C ALA A 65 5.51 23.96 -7.50
N PHE A 66 4.92 24.81 -6.67
CA PHE A 66 5.65 25.56 -5.65
C PHE A 66 6.34 24.65 -4.64
N ALA A 67 5.64 23.66 -4.10
CA ALA A 67 6.24 22.67 -3.20
C ALA A 67 7.35 21.87 -3.89
N ALA A 68 7.15 21.45 -5.15
CA ALA A 68 8.14 20.74 -5.94
C ALA A 68 9.41 21.59 -6.17
N SER A 69 9.30 22.91 -6.32
CA SER A 69 10.48 23.78 -6.44
C SER A 69 11.37 23.80 -5.18
N LEU A 70 10.78 23.61 -4.00
CA LEU A 70 11.54 23.47 -2.75
C LEU A 70 12.32 22.15 -2.71
N PHE A 71 11.73 21.06 -3.21
CA PHE A 71 12.40 19.77 -3.29
C PHE A 71 13.40 19.69 -4.44
N SER A 72 13.25 20.47 -5.50
CA SER A 72 14.15 20.45 -6.65
C SER A 72 15.60 20.73 -6.29
N SER A 73 15.87 21.66 -5.34
CA SER A 73 17.22 21.93 -4.85
C SER A 73 17.82 20.74 -4.10
N ILE A 74 17.01 20.01 -3.33
CA ILE A 74 17.43 18.80 -2.63
C ILE A 74 17.74 17.69 -3.65
N PHE A 75 16.93 17.58 -4.70
CA PHE A 75 17.10 16.57 -5.75
C PHE A 75 18.39 16.79 -6.52
N VAL A 76 18.72 18.04 -6.88
CA VAL A 76 20.01 18.39 -7.49
C VAL A 76 21.18 17.98 -6.59
N PHE A 77 21.09 18.26 -5.29
CA PHE A 77 22.11 17.86 -4.33
C PHE A 77 22.28 16.33 -4.24
N LEU A 78 21.21 15.58 -4.41
CA LEU A 78 21.22 14.10 -4.40
C LEU A 78 21.47 13.47 -5.78
N ASP A 79 21.84 14.24 -6.79
CA ASP A 79 21.99 13.79 -8.18
C ASP A 79 20.71 13.13 -8.75
N LEU A 80 19.55 13.64 -8.32
CA LEU A 80 18.25 13.22 -8.82
C LEU A 80 17.69 14.25 -9.79
N PRO A 81 17.07 13.83 -10.90
CA PRO A 81 16.43 14.73 -11.87
C PRO A 81 15.31 15.55 -11.22
N GLN A 82 15.31 16.86 -11.48
CA GLN A 82 14.27 17.78 -10.97
C GLN A 82 12.85 17.40 -11.45
N THR A 83 12.74 16.70 -12.59
CA THR A 83 11.47 16.20 -13.14
C THR A 83 10.75 15.23 -12.19
N LEU A 84 11.47 14.60 -11.26
CA LEU A 84 10.91 13.72 -10.23
C LEU A 84 10.31 14.48 -9.04
N SER A 85 10.52 15.80 -8.92
CA SER A 85 10.02 16.58 -7.77
C SER A 85 8.49 16.69 -7.73
N ILE A 86 7.82 16.87 -8.86
CA ILE A 86 6.35 16.91 -8.93
C ILE A 86 5.74 15.54 -8.59
N PRO A 87 6.17 14.40 -9.19
CA PRO A 87 5.76 13.07 -8.76
C PRO A 87 5.99 12.81 -7.27
N PHE A 88 7.13 13.22 -6.75
CA PHE A 88 7.45 13.06 -5.33
C PHE A 88 6.47 13.81 -4.44
N VAL A 89 6.24 15.10 -4.69
CA VAL A 89 5.27 15.90 -3.91
C VAL A 89 3.86 15.31 -4.03
N SER A 90 3.43 14.90 -5.22
CA SER A 90 2.14 14.23 -5.41
C SER A 90 2.05 12.95 -4.59
N GLY A 91 3.13 12.17 -4.52
CA GLY A 91 3.23 10.93 -3.74
C GLY A 91 3.25 11.16 -2.23
N LEU A 92 3.70 12.33 -1.76
CA LEU A 92 3.56 12.70 -0.35
C LEU A 92 2.09 12.85 0.07
N PHE A 93 1.21 13.26 -0.83
CA PHE A 93 -0.23 13.31 -0.54
C PHE A 93 -0.88 11.96 -0.71
N GLU A 94 -0.65 11.30 -1.88
CA GLU A 94 -1.25 10.02 -2.21
C GLU A 94 -0.22 9.16 -2.98
N ILE A 95 0.13 8.05 -2.39
CA ILE A 95 1.24 7.21 -2.82
C ILE A 95 1.03 6.56 -4.18
N THR A 96 -0.20 6.13 -4.51
CA THR A 96 -0.47 5.41 -5.77
C THR A 96 -0.31 6.35 -6.95
N LEU A 97 -0.84 7.57 -6.83
CA LEU A 97 -0.68 8.60 -7.85
C LEU A 97 0.78 9.03 -8.01
N GLY A 98 1.49 9.25 -6.89
CA GLY A 98 2.91 9.62 -6.94
C GLY A 98 3.78 8.55 -7.58
N SER A 99 3.54 7.27 -7.24
CA SER A 99 4.26 6.14 -7.84
C SER A 99 3.95 5.99 -9.33
N GLN A 100 2.70 6.16 -9.73
CA GLN A 100 2.29 6.16 -11.13
C GLN A 100 2.98 7.29 -11.91
N LEU A 101 2.94 8.52 -11.40
CA LEU A 101 3.61 9.65 -12.03
C LEU A 101 5.12 9.43 -12.12
N THR A 102 5.75 8.88 -11.07
CA THR A 102 7.18 8.56 -11.07
C THR A 102 7.55 7.57 -12.17
N SER A 103 6.73 6.55 -12.40
CA SER A 103 6.97 5.54 -13.44
C SER A 103 6.83 6.09 -14.87
N GLN A 104 6.13 7.21 -15.04
CA GLN A 104 5.87 7.84 -16.33
C GLN A 104 6.89 8.95 -16.69
N VAL A 105 7.80 9.29 -15.77
CA VAL A 105 8.82 10.32 -16.07
C VAL A 105 9.83 9.77 -17.06
N GLU A 106 9.94 10.44 -18.21
CA GLU A 106 10.91 10.14 -19.25
C GLU A 106 12.30 10.69 -18.89
N ASN A 107 13.34 10.13 -19.50
CA ASN A 107 14.74 10.54 -19.32
C ASN A 107 15.28 10.45 -17.89
N VAL A 108 14.75 9.50 -17.10
CA VAL A 108 15.25 9.15 -15.78
C VAL A 108 15.62 7.66 -15.74
N THR A 109 16.61 7.31 -14.94
CA THR A 109 17.02 5.92 -14.78
C THR A 109 16.04 5.13 -13.91
N LEU A 110 15.95 3.82 -14.15
CA LEU A 110 15.12 2.94 -13.32
C LEU A 110 15.54 3.00 -11.83
N MET A 111 16.84 3.18 -11.56
CA MET A 111 17.35 3.36 -10.20
C MET A 111 16.77 4.61 -9.54
N GLN A 112 16.75 5.74 -10.25
CA GLN A 112 16.18 7.00 -9.73
C GLN A 112 14.68 6.88 -9.47
N GLN A 113 13.92 6.25 -10.38
CA GLN A 113 12.52 5.93 -10.16
C GLN A 113 12.32 5.01 -8.95
N ALA A 114 13.16 3.97 -8.79
CA ALA A 114 13.10 3.05 -7.68
C ALA A 114 13.40 3.74 -6.34
N VAL A 115 14.38 4.64 -6.28
CA VAL A 115 14.72 5.42 -5.08
C VAL A 115 13.53 6.28 -4.65
N ILE A 116 12.92 7.01 -5.58
CA ILE A 116 11.75 7.86 -5.27
C ILE A 116 10.56 7.00 -4.84
N THR A 117 10.25 5.94 -5.59
CA THR A 117 9.12 5.08 -5.27
C THR A 117 9.29 4.39 -3.92
N SER A 118 10.49 3.87 -3.60
CA SER A 118 10.75 3.24 -2.30
C SER A 118 10.65 4.22 -1.14
N SER A 119 11.09 5.47 -1.34
CA SER A 119 10.93 6.54 -0.35
C SER A 119 9.46 6.88 -0.11
N LEU A 120 8.67 6.99 -1.18
CA LEU A 120 7.21 7.22 -1.09
C LEU A 120 6.50 6.06 -0.40
N LEU A 121 6.85 4.81 -0.73
CA LEU A 121 6.30 3.61 -0.09
C LEU A 121 6.62 3.57 1.41
N ALA A 122 7.85 3.92 1.79
CA ALA A 122 8.27 3.98 3.19
C ALA A 122 7.53 5.07 3.98
N PHE A 123 7.27 6.24 3.38
CA PHE A 123 6.48 7.30 3.99
C PHE A 123 5.00 6.90 4.09
N GLY A 124 4.44 6.34 3.02
CA GLY A 124 3.05 5.95 2.91
C GLY A 124 2.11 7.07 2.48
N GLY A 125 2.61 8.29 2.26
CA GLY A 125 1.79 9.46 1.92
C GLY A 125 0.91 9.96 3.09
N PHE A 126 0.44 11.19 3.01
CA PHE A 126 -0.45 11.77 4.02
C PHE A 126 -1.79 11.04 4.12
N SER A 127 -2.26 10.41 3.04
CA SER A 127 -3.47 9.59 3.06
C SER A 127 -3.36 8.43 4.05
N ILE A 128 -2.26 7.67 4.03
CA ILE A 128 -2.01 6.58 4.98
C ILE A 128 -1.70 7.12 6.37
N GLN A 129 -0.99 8.24 6.49
CA GLN A 129 -0.74 8.89 7.78
C GLN A 129 -2.04 9.28 8.47
N ALA A 130 -3.02 9.82 7.72
CA ALA A 130 -4.33 10.17 8.24
C ALA A 130 -5.16 8.94 8.66
N GLN A 131 -5.08 7.85 7.86
CA GLN A 131 -5.72 6.57 8.23
C GLN A 131 -5.16 6.04 9.55
N VAL A 132 -3.83 6.00 9.70
CA VAL A 132 -3.19 5.55 10.94
C VAL A 132 -3.54 6.47 12.11
N ALA A 133 -3.54 7.78 11.90
CA ALA A 133 -3.93 8.74 12.93
C ALA A 133 -5.38 8.51 13.39
N SER A 134 -6.29 8.21 12.47
CA SER A 134 -7.70 7.88 12.79
C SER A 134 -7.81 6.62 13.65
N ILE A 135 -7.07 5.55 13.30
CA ILE A 135 -7.06 4.30 14.09
C ILE A 135 -6.43 4.52 15.46
N LEU A 136 -5.31 5.24 15.53
CA LEU A 136 -4.61 5.50 16.79
C LEU A 136 -5.39 6.42 17.72
N ALA A 137 -6.30 7.26 17.20
CA ALA A 137 -7.16 8.11 18.00
C ALA A 137 -8.09 7.34 18.97
N GLU A 138 -8.36 6.06 18.65
CA GLU A 138 -9.16 5.16 19.50
C GLU A 138 -8.29 4.38 20.51
N THR A 139 -6.98 4.66 20.58
CA THR A 139 -6.01 3.96 21.43
C THR A 139 -5.21 4.94 22.29
N ASP A 140 -4.41 4.43 23.22
CA ASP A 140 -3.45 5.19 24.02
C ASP A 140 -2.10 5.43 23.29
N ILE A 141 -1.96 4.96 22.05
CA ILE A 141 -0.73 5.07 21.26
C ILE A 141 -0.62 6.46 20.65
N ARG A 142 0.52 7.11 20.88
CA ARG A 142 0.77 8.46 20.35
C ARG A 142 1.17 8.42 18.89
N PHE A 143 0.52 9.23 18.04
CA PHE A 143 0.83 9.34 16.61
C PHE A 143 2.23 9.92 16.33
N LYS A 144 2.71 10.88 17.13
CA LYS A 144 3.97 11.59 16.86
C LYS A 144 5.20 10.68 16.71
N PRO A 145 5.48 9.69 17.58
CA PRO A 145 6.60 8.77 17.39
C PRO A 145 6.49 7.95 16.10
N PHE A 146 5.28 7.52 15.73
CA PHE A 146 5.02 6.82 14.48
C PHE A 146 5.37 7.69 13.28
N PHE A 147 4.90 8.95 13.25
CA PHE A 147 5.18 9.86 12.15
C PHE A 147 6.68 10.13 11.98
N LEU A 148 7.41 10.36 13.08
CA LEU A 148 8.88 10.55 13.05
C LEU A 148 9.61 9.31 12.55
N ALA A 149 9.15 8.11 12.96
CA ALA A 149 9.70 6.85 12.48
C ALA A 149 9.48 6.68 10.95
N ARG A 150 8.33 7.12 10.43
CA ARG A 150 8.04 7.12 8.99
C ARG A 150 8.93 8.06 8.19
N LEU A 151 9.22 9.26 8.72
CA LEU A 151 10.17 10.18 8.10
C LEU A 151 11.57 9.57 8.02
N LEU A 152 12.05 8.99 9.13
CA LEU A 152 13.34 8.29 9.13
C LEU A 152 13.36 7.10 8.17
N HIS A 153 12.28 6.31 8.15
CA HIS A 153 12.13 5.18 7.24
C HIS A 153 12.20 5.62 5.77
N THR A 154 11.60 6.75 5.42
CA THR A 154 11.66 7.35 4.07
C THR A 154 13.10 7.56 3.61
N LEU A 155 13.92 8.20 4.46
CA LEU A 155 15.32 8.48 4.17
C LEU A 155 16.14 7.19 4.04
N LEU A 156 15.96 6.27 5.00
CA LEU A 156 16.66 4.98 5.01
C LEU A 156 16.28 4.12 3.80
N SER A 157 15.00 4.08 3.44
CA SER A 157 14.52 3.30 2.28
C SER A 157 15.13 3.81 0.98
N GLY A 158 15.13 5.13 0.75
CA GLY A 158 15.76 5.71 -0.42
C GLY A 158 17.28 5.41 -0.49
N LEU A 159 17.97 5.58 0.64
CA LEU A 159 19.41 5.30 0.74
C LEU A 159 19.72 3.81 0.50
N ILE A 160 18.98 2.91 1.14
CA ILE A 160 19.18 1.47 0.98
C ILE A 160 18.88 1.05 -0.46
N THR A 161 17.83 1.59 -1.07
CA THR A 161 17.51 1.31 -2.48
C THR A 161 18.65 1.78 -3.38
N TRP A 162 19.17 2.98 -3.19
CA TRP A 162 20.29 3.51 -3.94
C TRP A 162 21.55 2.62 -3.83
N LEU A 163 21.90 2.19 -2.60
CA LEU A 163 23.06 1.34 -2.33
C LEU A 163 22.90 -0.08 -2.90
N LEU A 164 21.72 -0.65 -2.79
CA LEU A 164 21.49 -2.06 -3.13
C LEU A 164 20.96 -2.27 -4.55
N PHE A 165 20.57 -1.21 -5.27
CA PHE A 165 20.02 -1.34 -6.63
C PHE A 165 20.98 -2.08 -7.58
N ASN A 166 22.21 -1.62 -7.68
CA ASN A 166 23.20 -2.25 -8.58
C ASN A 166 23.57 -3.68 -8.15
N PRO A 167 24.00 -3.95 -6.89
CA PRO A 167 24.43 -5.30 -6.52
C PRO A 167 23.28 -6.32 -6.53
N ILE A 168 22.05 -5.92 -6.22
CA ILE A 168 20.92 -6.84 -6.18
C ILE A 168 20.20 -6.87 -7.52
N TYR A 169 19.64 -5.75 -7.98
CA TYR A 169 18.78 -5.74 -9.14
C TYR A 169 19.55 -6.03 -10.42
N VAL A 170 20.66 -5.33 -10.67
CA VAL A 170 21.47 -5.52 -11.86
C VAL A 170 22.20 -6.87 -11.79
N GLY A 171 22.67 -7.27 -10.61
CA GLY A 171 23.31 -8.56 -10.40
C GLY A 171 22.38 -9.74 -10.66
N LEU A 172 21.14 -9.68 -10.17
CA LEU A 172 20.13 -10.72 -10.41
C LEU A 172 19.68 -10.74 -11.88
N ARG A 173 19.49 -9.59 -12.51
CA ARG A 173 19.10 -9.47 -13.91
C ARG A 173 20.17 -10.07 -14.83
N ASN A 174 21.45 -9.76 -14.61
CA ASN A 174 22.55 -10.33 -15.41
C ASN A 174 22.70 -11.84 -15.19
N ARG A 175 22.40 -12.34 -13.98
CA ARG A 175 22.44 -13.77 -13.68
C ARG A 175 21.28 -14.51 -14.35
N SER A 176 20.10 -13.89 -14.45
CA SER A 176 18.95 -14.42 -15.17
C SER A 176 19.19 -14.45 -16.68
N GLN A 177 19.86 -13.46 -17.25
CA GLN A 177 20.21 -13.46 -18.68
C GLN A 177 21.27 -14.47 -19.07
N ASN A 178 22.17 -14.83 -18.14
CA ASN A 178 23.22 -15.84 -18.39
C ASN A 178 22.79 -17.29 -18.09
N SER A 179 21.70 -17.52 -17.46
CA SER A 179 21.10 -18.83 -17.28
C SER A 179 20.00 -19.01 -18.33
N ASN A 180 20.05 -20.11 -19.10
CA ASN A 180 19.01 -20.51 -20.07
C ASN A 180 17.63 -20.73 -19.45
N VAL A 181 17.31 -19.94 -18.41
CA VAL A 181 16.01 -19.87 -17.71
C VAL A 181 15.01 -19.05 -18.52
N GLU A 182 15.46 -18.36 -19.59
CA GLU A 182 14.58 -17.55 -20.45
C GLU A 182 13.43 -18.36 -21.07
N GLU A 183 13.66 -19.59 -21.48
CA GLU A 183 12.59 -20.40 -22.09
C GLU A 183 11.51 -20.82 -21.07
N THR A 184 11.89 -21.09 -19.83
CA THR A 184 10.93 -21.50 -18.80
C THR A 184 10.15 -20.31 -18.24
N PHE A 185 10.78 -19.14 -18.11
CA PHE A 185 10.11 -17.91 -17.69
C PHE A 185 9.27 -17.29 -18.81
N ALA A 186 9.70 -17.31 -20.06
CA ALA A 186 8.90 -16.86 -21.21
C ALA A 186 7.63 -17.72 -21.39
N ALA A 187 7.74 -19.04 -21.22
CA ALA A 187 6.58 -19.94 -21.28
C ALA A 187 5.63 -19.74 -20.08
N SER A 188 6.13 -19.38 -18.90
CA SER A 188 5.29 -19.03 -17.74
C SER A 188 4.73 -17.61 -17.83
N HIS A 189 5.44 -16.66 -18.44
CA HIS A 189 4.95 -15.30 -18.67
C HIS A 189 3.79 -15.28 -19.69
N GLY A 190 3.86 -16.06 -20.76
CA GLY A 190 2.76 -16.15 -21.73
C GLY A 190 1.46 -16.62 -21.08
N LYS A 191 1.51 -17.64 -20.21
CA LYS A 191 0.33 -18.11 -19.47
C LYS A 191 -0.10 -17.12 -18.37
N ALA A 192 0.83 -16.47 -17.71
CA ALA A 192 0.50 -15.46 -16.69
C ALA A 192 -0.09 -14.19 -17.31
N GLU A 193 0.42 -13.75 -18.48
CA GLU A 193 -0.16 -12.63 -19.23
C GLU A 193 -1.56 -12.97 -19.78
N GLU A 194 -1.77 -14.20 -20.26
CA GLU A 194 -3.07 -14.67 -20.71
C GLU A 194 -4.07 -14.73 -19.56
N ILE A 195 -3.68 -15.24 -18.39
CA ILE A 195 -4.50 -15.22 -17.18
C ILE A 195 -4.76 -13.79 -16.70
N LEU A 196 -3.76 -12.93 -16.69
CA LEU A 196 -3.88 -11.53 -16.28
C LEU A 196 -4.77 -10.74 -17.26
N SER A 197 -4.63 -10.95 -18.57
CA SER A 197 -5.49 -10.31 -19.57
C SER A 197 -6.93 -10.82 -19.46
N PHE A 198 -7.14 -12.12 -19.25
CA PHE A 198 -8.45 -12.70 -18.98
C PHE A 198 -9.07 -12.12 -17.69
N LEU A 199 -8.30 -12.03 -16.60
CA LEU A 199 -8.76 -11.44 -15.34
C LEU A 199 -9.03 -9.94 -15.47
N ALA A 200 -8.22 -9.20 -16.22
CA ALA A 200 -8.44 -7.77 -16.47
C ALA A 200 -9.72 -7.54 -17.29
N GLN A 201 -9.99 -8.40 -18.26
CA GLN A 201 -11.17 -8.30 -19.11
C GLN A 201 -12.45 -8.82 -18.42
N SER A 202 -12.34 -9.93 -17.69
CA SER A 202 -13.49 -10.61 -17.07
C SER A 202 -13.69 -10.24 -15.60
N GLY A 203 -12.65 -9.73 -14.93
CA GLY A 203 -12.66 -9.37 -13.50
C GLY A 203 -13.78 -8.41 -13.11
N PRO A 204 -14.00 -7.30 -13.82
CA PRO A 204 -15.11 -6.38 -13.53
C PRO A 204 -16.49 -7.04 -13.65
N LEU A 205 -16.65 -7.96 -14.60
CA LEU A 205 -17.89 -8.67 -14.84
C LEU A 205 -18.14 -9.73 -13.76
N ILE A 206 -17.10 -10.44 -13.34
CA ILE A 206 -17.16 -11.42 -12.22
C ILE A 206 -17.49 -10.69 -10.90
N THR A 207 -16.87 -9.57 -10.62
CA THR A 207 -17.17 -8.77 -9.42
C THR A 207 -18.59 -8.21 -9.43
N LEU A 208 -19.08 -7.74 -10.55
CA LEU A 208 -20.48 -7.32 -10.71
C LEU A 208 -21.46 -8.46 -10.47
N LEU A 209 -21.22 -9.63 -11.05
CA LEU A 209 -22.06 -10.82 -10.89
C LEU A 209 -22.06 -11.33 -9.45
N THR A 210 -20.91 -11.35 -8.78
CA THR A 210 -20.81 -11.76 -7.37
C THR A 210 -21.51 -10.79 -6.44
N LEU A 211 -21.39 -9.47 -6.67
CA LEU A 211 -22.14 -8.44 -5.93
C LEU A 211 -23.66 -8.58 -6.15
N LEU A 212 -24.08 -8.81 -7.39
CA LEU A 212 -25.49 -8.99 -7.71
C LEU A 212 -26.05 -10.25 -7.03
N ALA A 213 -25.31 -11.36 -7.08
CA ALA A 213 -25.67 -12.59 -6.39
C ALA A 213 -25.77 -12.38 -4.86
N TYR A 214 -24.83 -11.64 -4.27
CA TYR A 214 -24.84 -11.30 -2.85
C TYR A 214 -26.06 -10.44 -2.49
N CYS A 215 -26.39 -9.42 -3.28
CA CYS A 215 -27.59 -8.60 -3.08
C CYS A 215 -28.88 -9.44 -3.17
N LEU A 216 -28.95 -10.37 -4.13
CA LEU A 216 -30.11 -11.27 -4.26
C LEU A 216 -30.24 -12.20 -3.05
N LEU A 217 -29.14 -12.75 -2.54
CA LEU A 217 -29.13 -13.57 -1.33
C LEU A 217 -29.57 -12.76 -0.10
N LEU A 218 -29.14 -11.52 0.05
CA LEU A 218 -29.58 -10.63 1.13
C LEU A 218 -31.06 -10.32 1.02
N LEU A 219 -31.58 -10.02 -0.17
CA LEU A 219 -33.01 -9.77 -0.38
C LEU A 219 -33.85 -11.03 -0.09
N HIS A 220 -33.36 -12.20 -0.46
CA HIS A 220 -34.00 -13.48 -0.15
C HIS A 220 -34.03 -13.76 1.35
N ALA A 221 -32.89 -13.56 2.05
CA ALA A 221 -32.80 -13.71 3.50
C ALA A 221 -33.72 -12.71 4.24
N HIS A 222 -33.77 -11.45 3.77
CA HIS A 222 -34.66 -10.44 4.34
C HIS A 222 -36.15 -10.78 4.16
N ARG A 223 -36.56 -11.28 2.99
CA ARG A 223 -37.92 -11.77 2.76
C ARG A 223 -38.29 -12.94 3.67
N GLN A 224 -37.38 -13.88 3.90
CA GLN A 224 -37.66 -15.01 4.82
C GLN A 224 -37.75 -14.57 6.29
N ALA A 225 -37.04 -13.52 6.69
CA ALA A 225 -37.12 -12.96 8.05
C ALA A 225 -38.45 -12.24 8.32
N HIS A 226 -39.10 -11.70 7.28
CA HIS A 226 -40.41 -11.05 7.39
C HIS A 226 -41.60 -12.00 7.25
N LEU A 227 -41.38 -13.27 6.87
CA LEU A 227 -42.41 -14.30 6.75
C LEU A 227 -42.50 -15.22 7.99
N LYS A 228 -41.64 -15.01 8.99
CA LYS A 228 -41.71 -15.62 10.32
C LYS A 228 -42.12 -14.58 11.36
#